data_fe979e8c654b26726c160093f86b78f8
#
_entry.id   fe979e8c654b26726c160093f86b78f8
#
_cell.length_a   1.000
_cell.length_b   1.000
_cell.length_c   1.000
_cell.angle_alpha   90.00
_cell.angle_beta   90.00
_cell.angle_gamma   90.00
#
_symmetry.space_group_name_H-M   'P 1'
#
loop_
_entity.id
_entity.type
_entity.pdbx_description
1 polymer ?
#
loop_
_entity_poly.entity_id
_entity_poly.type
_entity_poly.pdbx_seq_one_letter_code
_entity_poly.pdbx_strand_id
1 'polypeptide(L)'
;MITYHPETNVLEAARQRISYIFDNFERIIVSISGGKDSTVLAHLALVEAHKRGRKIGLFYLDEEVVYQATIEQVEYLMSLYPENTMRYWFQIEFNLTNSVSLTDGQVHCWDPAKKPLWMHKRSKANILAAPWSHKTVIADKNKGFGYYDVITNFEMNMPGTAHLVGLRAVESPNRFRAVTRNPGYKDIMWSTKAPCGGVSFYPLYDWNYMDIWKYIGDNNIRYHRYYDFCALKGVHPAQMRVSSLTHEKAYRSIASLPEFEPETYEKLLKRIKGVSFAQETAKNKKMFLAQKLPKGHSSWREYRDFLLKTYPDKDKLPIFIRRFRHHLDNEFVARQQCRQLVLNDYENDLPVKNTEDPIIQKINFWRDVL
;
A
#
# COMPACT_ATOMS: atom_id res chain seq x y z
N MET A 1 -16.15 12.28 -10.14
CA MET A 1 -17.22 11.49 -10.79
C MET A 1 -16.51 10.59 -11.79
N ILE A 2 -16.62 9.28 -11.67
CA ILE A 2 -16.01 8.34 -12.63
C ILE A 2 -16.99 8.27 -13.80
N THR A 3 -16.53 8.64 -14.99
CA THR A 3 -17.38 8.65 -16.18
C THR A 3 -17.54 7.21 -16.66
N TYR A 4 -18.75 6.66 -16.57
CA TYR A 4 -19.10 5.41 -17.23
C TYR A 4 -19.21 5.65 -18.74
N HIS A 5 -18.55 4.82 -19.52
CA HIS A 5 -18.85 4.74 -20.94
C HIS A 5 -20.11 3.90 -21.12
N PRO A 6 -21.24 4.46 -21.53
CA PRO A 6 -22.52 3.75 -21.57
C PRO A 6 -22.56 2.54 -22.52
N GLU A 7 -21.63 2.47 -23.46
CA GLU A 7 -21.54 1.43 -24.48
C GLU A 7 -20.61 0.27 -24.12
N THR A 8 -19.81 0.39 -23.06
CA THR A 8 -18.77 -0.58 -22.72
C THR A 8 -18.76 -0.83 -21.20
N ASN A 9 -18.85 -2.08 -20.75
CA ASN A 9 -18.71 -2.39 -19.34
C ASN A 9 -17.22 -2.33 -18.90
N VAL A 10 -16.98 -2.25 -17.58
CA VAL A 10 -15.62 -2.09 -17.02
C VAL A 10 -14.68 -3.25 -17.36
N LEU A 11 -15.19 -4.47 -17.53
CA LEU A 11 -14.37 -5.63 -17.90
C LEU A 11 -13.89 -5.51 -19.36
N GLU A 12 -14.78 -5.15 -20.25
CA GLU A 12 -14.44 -4.95 -21.66
C GLU A 12 -13.47 -3.79 -21.81
N ALA A 13 -13.70 -2.69 -21.13
CA ALA A 13 -12.79 -1.54 -21.09
C ALA A 13 -11.40 -1.93 -20.56
N ALA A 14 -11.31 -2.75 -19.50
CA ALA A 14 -10.03 -3.23 -18.98
C ALA A 14 -9.30 -4.13 -20.00
N ARG A 15 -10.02 -5.02 -20.69
CA ARG A 15 -9.46 -5.86 -21.76
C ARG A 15 -8.90 -5.02 -22.92
N GLN A 16 -9.63 -4.01 -23.35
CA GLN A 16 -9.18 -3.08 -24.39
C GLN A 16 -7.92 -2.34 -23.97
N ARG A 17 -7.84 -1.84 -22.72
CA ARG A 17 -6.66 -1.19 -22.17
C ARG A 17 -5.46 -2.12 -22.11
N ILE A 18 -5.66 -3.36 -21.68
CA ILE A 18 -4.60 -4.38 -21.64
C ILE A 18 -4.15 -4.71 -23.08
N SER A 19 -5.07 -4.92 -24.00
CA SER A 19 -4.75 -5.14 -25.42
C SER A 19 -3.92 -3.98 -25.98
N TYR A 20 -4.31 -2.72 -25.74
CA TYR A 20 -3.54 -1.54 -26.13
C TYR A 20 -2.09 -1.58 -25.60
N ILE A 21 -1.91 -1.98 -24.32
CA ILE A 21 -0.57 -2.08 -23.73
C ILE A 21 0.26 -3.15 -24.46
N PHE A 22 -0.34 -4.31 -24.76
CA PHE A 22 0.33 -5.37 -25.49
C PHE A 22 0.71 -4.99 -26.94
N ASP A 23 -0.07 -4.11 -27.57
CA ASP A 23 0.20 -3.62 -28.92
C ASP A 23 1.32 -2.57 -28.95
N ASN A 24 1.53 -1.84 -27.84
CA ASN A 24 2.46 -0.72 -27.80
C ASN A 24 3.74 -0.98 -26.99
N PHE A 25 3.82 -2.07 -26.23
CA PHE A 25 4.97 -2.38 -25.39
C PHE A 25 5.44 -3.82 -25.59
N GLU A 26 6.73 -3.98 -25.83
CA GLU A 26 7.35 -5.30 -25.92
C GLU A 26 7.47 -5.96 -24.55
N ARG A 27 7.84 -5.19 -23.52
CA ARG A 27 7.99 -5.67 -22.13
C ARG A 27 6.86 -5.16 -21.26
N ILE A 28 6.22 -6.10 -20.57
CA ILE A 28 5.09 -5.84 -19.69
C ILE A 28 5.36 -6.51 -18.37
N ILE A 29 5.18 -5.76 -17.28
CA ILE A 29 5.34 -6.25 -15.91
C ILE A 29 4.09 -5.88 -15.11
N VAL A 30 3.54 -6.86 -14.40
CA VAL A 30 2.39 -6.67 -13.51
C VAL A 30 2.86 -6.72 -12.07
N SER A 31 2.62 -5.65 -11.32
CA SER A 31 2.87 -5.62 -9.89
C SER A 31 1.79 -6.38 -9.15
N ILE A 32 2.19 -7.39 -8.38
CA ILE A 32 1.29 -8.21 -7.55
C ILE A 32 1.60 -8.00 -6.07
N SER A 33 0.57 -8.03 -5.24
CA SER A 33 0.66 -7.86 -3.77
C SER A 33 -0.03 -8.98 -2.99
N GLY A 34 -0.53 -10.01 -3.68
CA GLY A 34 -1.41 -11.03 -3.08
C GLY A 34 -2.83 -10.53 -2.78
N GLY A 35 -3.13 -9.24 -2.93
CA GLY A 35 -4.48 -8.69 -2.77
C GLY A 35 -5.40 -8.97 -3.98
N LYS A 36 -6.72 -8.88 -3.77
CA LYS A 36 -7.74 -9.21 -4.78
C LYS A 36 -7.60 -8.42 -6.09
N ASP A 37 -7.25 -7.13 -6.00
CA ASP A 37 -7.18 -6.24 -7.15
C ASP A 37 -5.98 -6.58 -8.04
N SER A 38 -4.81 -6.81 -7.44
CA SER A 38 -3.62 -7.28 -8.18
C SER A 38 -3.78 -8.71 -8.70
N THR A 39 -4.56 -9.56 -8.03
CA THR A 39 -4.91 -10.91 -8.50
C THR A 39 -5.72 -10.84 -9.80
N VAL A 40 -6.76 -10.02 -9.84
CA VAL A 40 -7.59 -9.82 -11.05
C VAL A 40 -6.77 -9.26 -12.20
N LEU A 41 -5.95 -8.23 -11.92
CA LEU A 41 -5.10 -7.64 -12.95
C LEU A 41 -4.08 -8.65 -13.53
N ALA A 42 -3.42 -9.42 -12.65
CA ALA A 42 -2.46 -10.44 -13.07
C ALA A 42 -3.14 -11.51 -13.94
N HIS A 43 -4.32 -11.98 -13.54
CA HIS A 43 -5.07 -12.97 -14.32
C HIS A 43 -5.48 -12.42 -15.70
N LEU A 44 -6.04 -11.20 -15.77
CA LEU A 44 -6.39 -10.57 -17.05
C LEU A 44 -5.19 -10.43 -17.97
N ALA A 45 -4.06 -9.96 -17.44
CA ALA A 45 -2.84 -9.80 -18.23
C ALA A 45 -2.24 -11.13 -18.68
N LEU A 46 -2.28 -12.17 -17.82
CA LEU A 46 -1.80 -13.51 -18.19
C LEU A 46 -2.67 -14.18 -19.23
N VAL A 47 -4.00 -14.01 -19.16
CA VAL A 47 -4.92 -14.51 -20.20
C VAL A 47 -4.60 -13.87 -21.55
N GLU A 48 -4.37 -12.55 -21.57
CA GLU A 48 -4.00 -11.87 -22.83
C GLU A 48 -2.60 -12.27 -23.30
N ALA A 49 -1.63 -12.46 -22.40
CA ALA A 49 -0.31 -12.96 -22.71
C ALA A 49 -0.37 -14.37 -23.33
N HIS A 50 -1.15 -15.26 -22.74
CA HIS A 50 -1.37 -16.63 -23.25
C HIS A 50 -1.99 -16.61 -24.65
N LYS A 51 -3.06 -15.84 -24.85
CA LYS A 51 -3.74 -15.68 -26.15
C LYS A 51 -2.79 -15.21 -27.25
N ARG A 52 -1.80 -14.37 -26.89
CA ARG A 52 -0.81 -13.80 -27.84
C ARG A 52 0.49 -14.60 -27.91
N GLY A 53 0.65 -15.69 -27.14
CA GLY A 53 1.90 -16.45 -27.07
C GLY A 53 3.08 -15.64 -26.54
N ARG A 54 2.82 -14.61 -25.69
CA ARG A 54 3.84 -13.71 -25.14
C ARG A 54 4.15 -14.03 -23.69
N LYS A 55 5.33 -13.61 -23.24
CA LYS A 55 5.73 -13.64 -21.81
C LYS A 55 5.57 -12.27 -21.17
N ILE A 56 5.09 -12.24 -19.93
CA ILE A 56 5.03 -11.03 -19.09
C ILE A 56 5.68 -11.31 -17.75
N GLY A 57 6.18 -10.25 -17.11
CA GLY A 57 6.73 -10.33 -15.75
C GLY A 57 5.64 -10.19 -14.69
N LEU A 58 5.68 -11.00 -13.65
CA LEU A 58 4.97 -10.75 -12.40
C LEU A 58 5.98 -10.26 -11.37
N PHE A 59 5.82 -9.01 -10.92
CA PHE A 59 6.71 -8.37 -9.94
C PHE A 59 6.10 -8.41 -8.55
N TYR A 60 6.84 -8.99 -7.62
CA TYR A 60 6.54 -8.97 -6.19
C TYR A 60 7.76 -8.53 -5.39
N LEU A 61 7.66 -7.41 -4.68
CA LEU A 61 8.64 -7.01 -3.68
C LEU A 61 8.21 -7.58 -2.33
N ASP A 62 8.97 -8.54 -1.85
CA ASP A 62 8.67 -9.29 -0.64
C ASP A 62 9.12 -8.50 0.59
N GLU A 63 8.15 -8.01 1.33
CA GLU A 63 8.34 -7.19 2.54
C GLU A 63 8.75 -8.00 3.77
N GLU A 64 9.00 -9.32 3.64
CA GLU A 64 9.34 -10.25 4.73
C GLU A 64 8.21 -10.37 5.79
N VAL A 65 7.72 -9.23 6.30
CA VAL A 65 6.73 -9.16 7.38
C VAL A 65 5.31 -9.16 6.80
N VAL A 66 4.92 -10.32 6.28
CA VAL A 66 3.62 -10.52 5.60
C VAL A 66 2.91 -11.77 6.12
N TYR A 67 1.65 -11.94 5.76
CA TYR A 67 0.90 -13.18 6.04
C TYR A 67 1.49 -14.36 5.27
N GLN A 68 1.42 -15.54 5.86
CA GLN A 68 1.71 -16.78 5.13
C GLN A 68 0.76 -16.93 3.92
N ALA A 69 -0.50 -16.56 4.08
CA ALA A 69 -1.49 -16.54 3.00
C ALA A 69 -1.11 -15.59 1.84
N THR A 70 -0.36 -14.51 2.10
CA THR A 70 0.17 -13.64 1.03
C THR A 70 1.20 -14.39 0.20
N ILE A 71 2.13 -15.10 0.84
CA ILE A 71 3.14 -15.90 0.15
C ILE A 71 2.48 -16.99 -0.72
N GLU A 72 1.50 -17.70 -0.16
CA GLU A 72 0.74 -18.72 -0.89
C GLU A 72 -0.02 -18.16 -2.09
N GLN A 73 -0.59 -16.95 -1.96
CA GLN A 73 -1.30 -16.30 -3.06
C GLN A 73 -0.37 -15.81 -4.15
N VAL A 74 0.80 -15.28 -3.79
CA VAL A 74 1.84 -14.87 -4.74
C VAL A 74 2.40 -16.09 -5.49
N GLU A 75 2.69 -17.20 -4.80
CA GLU A 75 3.12 -18.45 -5.45
C GLU A 75 2.06 -18.96 -6.43
N TYR A 76 0.79 -18.94 -6.05
CA TYR A 76 -0.30 -19.32 -6.93
C TYR A 76 -0.31 -18.45 -8.20
N LEU A 77 -0.25 -17.12 -8.06
CA LEU A 77 -0.25 -16.21 -9.22
C LEU A 77 0.94 -16.45 -10.14
N MET A 78 2.13 -16.69 -9.57
CA MET A 78 3.34 -16.97 -10.35
C MET A 78 3.37 -18.37 -10.97
N SER A 79 2.48 -19.28 -10.55
CA SER A 79 2.30 -20.61 -11.15
C SER A 79 1.25 -20.64 -12.27
N LEU A 80 0.47 -19.55 -12.41
CA LEU A 80 -0.50 -19.44 -13.51
C LEU A 80 0.24 -19.24 -14.84
N TYR A 81 -0.19 -19.97 -15.86
CA TYR A 81 0.38 -19.85 -17.20
C TYR A 81 1.92 -19.85 -17.21
N PRO A 82 2.60 -20.93 -16.76
CA PRO A 82 4.04 -20.93 -16.51
C PRO A 82 4.86 -20.58 -17.77
N GLU A 83 4.39 -20.95 -18.95
CA GLU A 83 5.03 -20.61 -20.23
C GLU A 83 4.98 -19.10 -20.54
N ASN A 84 4.02 -18.38 -19.95
CA ASN A 84 3.80 -16.95 -20.18
C ASN A 84 4.27 -16.07 -19.02
N THR A 85 4.73 -16.67 -17.91
CA THR A 85 5.09 -15.96 -16.67
C THR A 85 6.60 -15.91 -16.48
N MET A 86 7.13 -14.69 -16.34
CA MET A 86 8.48 -14.44 -15.85
C MET A 86 8.40 -14.01 -14.37
N ARG A 87 9.13 -14.70 -13.50
CA ARG A 87 9.10 -14.49 -12.06
C ARG A 87 10.08 -13.39 -11.65
N TYR A 88 9.57 -12.25 -11.16
CA TYR A 88 10.32 -11.17 -10.53
C TYR A 88 9.96 -11.07 -9.05
N TRP A 89 10.31 -12.08 -8.27
CA TRP A 89 10.09 -12.09 -6.82
C TRP A 89 11.37 -11.65 -6.11
N PHE A 90 11.33 -10.44 -5.56
CA PHE A 90 12.48 -9.83 -4.89
C PHE A 90 12.44 -10.11 -3.38
N GLN A 91 13.48 -10.76 -2.87
CA GLN A 91 13.74 -10.96 -1.44
C GLN A 91 15.09 -10.31 -1.10
N ILE A 92 15.19 -9.02 -1.27
CA ILE A 92 16.38 -8.18 -1.07
C ILE A 92 16.21 -7.28 0.14
N GLU A 93 17.32 -6.74 0.64
CA GLU A 93 17.30 -5.83 1.77
C GLU A 93 16.75 -4.45 1.39
N PHE A 94 15.79 -3.92 2.15
CA PHE A 94 15.28 -2.55 2.06
C PHE A 94 14.52 -2.17 3.32
N ASN A 95 14.27 -0.88 3.50
CA ASN A 95 13.58 -0.33 4.66
C ASN A 95 12.10 -0.10 4.40
N LEU A 96 11.27 -0.49 5.37
CA LEU A 96 9.84 -0.16 5.44
C LEU A 96 9.53 0.66 6.68
N THR A 97 8.53 1.53 6.58
CA THR A 97 7.96 2.20 7.75
C THR A 97 7.29 1.18 8.67
N ASN A 98 7.60 1.27 9.95
CA ASN A 98 6.99 0.47 11.00
C ASN A 98 6.01 1.31 11.82
N SER A 99 4.75 1.25 11.48
CA SER A 99 3.68 1.96 12.22
C SER A 99 3.18 1.21 13.45
N VAL A 100 3.72 0.02 13.72
CA VAL A 100 3.31 -0.84 14.84
C VAL A 100 4.13 -0.53 16.11
N SER A 101 5.34 -0.02 15.95
CA SER A 101 6.24 0.31 17.06
C SER A 101 6.34 1.81 17.30
N LEU A 102 6.36 2.19 18.58
CA LEU A 102 6.62 3.57 19.00
C LEU A 102 8.12 3.91 19.02
N THR A 103 8.98 2.90 19.10
CA THR A 103 10.43 3.07 19.25
C THR A 103 11.20 2.72 17.99
N ASP A 104 10.75 1.75 17.23
CA ASP A 104 11.41 1.27 16.01
C ASP A 104 10.59 1.72 14.79
N GLY A 105 10.78 2.94 14.31
CA GLY A 105 10.01 3.54 13.22
C GLY A 105 10.24 2.90 11.84
N GLN A 106 11.21 1.96 11.71
CA GLN A 106 11.51 1.25 10.48
C GLN A 106 11.73 -0.22 10.70
N VAL A 107 11.37 -1.03 9.72
CA VAL A 107 11.75 -2.44 9.60
C VAL A 107 12.76 -2.56 8.46
N HIS A 108 13.93 -3.08 8.77
CA HIS A 108 14.87 -3.52 7.76
C HIS A 108 14.51 -4.94 7.34
N CYS A 109 13.87 -5.04 6.17
CA CYS A 109 13.44 -6.31 5.61
C CYS A 109 14.65 -7.13 5.16
N TRP A 110 14.60 -8.44 5.38
CA TRP A 110 15.64 -9.38 4.98
C TRP A 110 17.02 -9.09 5.60
N ASP A 111 17.07 -8.38 6.72
CA ASP A 111 18.28 -8.09 7.49
C ASP A 111 19.03 -9.40 7.81
N PRO A 112 20.27 -9.60 7.30
CA PRO A 112 21.04 -10.82 7.55
C PRO A 112 21.30 -11.08 9.03
N ALA A 113 21.43 -10.01 9.83
CA ALA A 113 21.65 -10.13 11.28
C ALA A 113 20.41 -10.69 12.00
N LYS A 114 19.23 -10.57 11.39
CA LYS A 114 17.95 -11.08 11.92
C LYS A 114 17.46 -12.33 11.20
N LYS A 115 18.31 -13.01 10.44
CA LYS A 115 17.96 -14.22 9.68
C LYS A 115 17.19 -15.30 10.46
N PRO A 116 17.52 -15.61 11.74
CA PRO A 116 16.75 -16.57 12.53
C PRO A 116 15.30 -16.12 12.85
N LEU A 117 15.00 -14.83 12.70
CA LEU A 117 13.73 -14.22 13.01
C LEU A 117 12.90 -13.91 11.75
N TRP A 118 13.41 -14.18 10.56
CA TRP A 118 12.64 -13.93 9.32
C TRP A 118 11.30 -14.65 9.35
N MET A 119 10.26 -13.98 8.90
CA MET A 119 8.89 -14.50 8.92
C MET A 119 8.72 -15.74 8.05
N HIS A 120 9.48 -15.83 6.96
CA HIS A 120 9.55 -17.00 6.07
C HIS A 120 10.93 -17.10 5.43
N LYS A 121 11.14 -18.17 4.66
CA LYS A 121 12.45 -18.47 4.08
C LYS A 121 12.64 -17.77 2.73
N ARG A 122 13.87 -17.37 2.43
CA ARG A 122 14.29 -17.02 1.08
C ARG A 122 14.33 -18.27 0.20
N SER A 123 13.81 -18.15 -1.02
CA SER A 123 13.91 -19.20 -2.05
C SER A 123 15.02 -18.87 -3.04
N LYS A 124 15.81 -19.89 -3.45
CA LYS A 124 16.80 -19.74 -4.52
C LYS A 124 16.17 -19.44 -5.90
N ALA A 125 14.88 -19.71 -6.06
CA ALA A 125 14.11 -19.33 -7.25
C ALA A 125 13.78 -17.83 -7.33
N ASN A 126 14.02 -17.09 -6.24
CA ASN A 126 13.74 -15.66 -6.12
C ASN A 126 15.01 -14.83 -6.35
N ILE A 127 14.83 -13.52 -6.57
CA ILE A 127 15.92 -12.58 -6.72
C ILE A 127 16.39 -12.17 -5.32
N LEU A 128 17.61 -12.57 -4.96
CA LEU A 128 18.16 -12.43 -3.61
C LEU A 128 19.17 -11.29 -3.48
N ALA A 129 19.52 -10.63 -4.60
CA ALA A 129 20.39 -9.46 -4.66
C ALA A 129 19.87 -8.52 -5.73
N ALA A 130 20.19 -7.24 -5.59
CA ALA A 130 19.79 -6.20 -6.55
C ALA A 130 20.34 -6.53 -7.96
N PRO A 131 19.48 -6.73 -8.98
CA PRO A 131 19.90 -7.22 -10.29
C PRO A 131 20.28 -6.11 -11.28
N TRP A 132 20.21 -4.82 -10.88
CA TRP A 132 20.47 -3.71 -11.79
C TRP A 132 21.95 -3.46 -11.99
N SER A 133 22.28 -3.07 -13.23
CA SER A 133 23.66 -2.85 -13.69
C SER A 133 24.18 -1.44 -13.41
N HIS A 134 23.31 -0.50 -13.07
CA HIS A 134 23.67 0.88 -12.74
C HIS A 134 23.92 1.05 -11.25
N LYS A 135 24.54 2.17 -10.85
CA LYS A 135 24.72 2.53 -9.45
C LYS A 135 23.33 2.70 -8.78
N THR A 136 23.14 2.06 -7.64
CA THR A 136 21.89 2.16 -6.86
C THR A 136 21.55 3.62 -6.56
N VAL A 137 20.35 4.03 -6.94
CA VAL A 137 19.79 5.35 -6.65
C VAL A 137 18.99 5.27 -5.36
N ILE A 138 19.19 6.19 -4.45
CA ILE A 138 18.46 6.35 -3.19
C ILE A 138 17.90 7.76 -3.17
N ALA A 139 16.57 7.89 -3.12
CA ALA A 139 15.90 9.19 -3.17
C ALA A 139 16.14 10.03 -1.92
N ASP A 140 16.18 9.42 -0.74
CA ASP A 140 16.48 10.07 0.53
C ASP A 140 17.55 9.28 1.29
N LYS A 141 18.78 9.77 1.26
CA LYS A 141 19.92 9.13 1.91
C LYS A 141 19.75 9.00 3.42
N ASN A 142 18.98 9.86 4.05
CA ASN A 142 18.72 9.83 5.49
C ASN A 142 17.76 8.69 5.89
N LYS A 143 16.91 8.27 4.96
CA LYS A 143 16.00 7.13 5.16
C LYS A 143 16.61 5.80 4.76
N GLY A 144 17.75 5.81 4.07
CA GLY A 144 18.37 4.63 3.48
C GLY A 144 17.59 4.11 2.27
N PHE A 145 17.87 2.88 1.87
CA PHE A 145 17.26 2.26 0.69
C PHE A 145 15.87 1.73 1.04
N GLY A 146 14.83 2.36 0.50
CA GLY A 146 13.44 2.10 0.82
C GLY A 146 12.66 1.39 -0.28
N TYR A 147 11.38 1.12 -0.01
CA TYR A 147 10.45 0.44 -0.94
C TYR A 147 10.40 1.09 -2.32
N TYR A 148 10.23 2.40 -2.38
CA TYR A 148 10.15 3.13 -3.65
C TYR A 148 11.49 3.19 -4.38
N ASP A 149 12.61 3.13 -3.65
CA ASP A 149 13.92 3.08 -4.27
C ASP A 149 14.13 1.76 -5.01
N VAL A 150 13.64 0.63 -4.47
CA VAL A 150 13.66 -0.67 -5.17
C VAL A 150 12.90 -0.56 -6.48
N ILE A 151 11.69 -0.02 -6.47
CA ILE A 151 10.86 0.14 -7.67
C ILE A 151 11.55 1.03 -8.70
N THR A 152 12.05 2.20 -8.29
CA THR A 152 12.75 3.14 -9.17
C THR A 152 13.98 2.50 -9.83
N ASN A 153 14.81 1.81 -9.04
CA ASN A 153 16.00 1.14 -9.57
C ASN A 153 15.63 0.00 -10.50
N PHE A 154 14.55 -0.73 -10.21
CA PHE A 154 14.05 -1.78 -11.10
C PHE A 154 13.54 -1.21 -12.42
N GLU A 155 12.75 -0.14 -12.40
CA GLU A 155 12.25 0.55 -13.59
C GLU A 155 13.40 1.12 -14.45
N MET A 156 14.40 1.73 -13.82
CA MET A 156 15.60 2.22 -14.52
C MET A 156 16.39 1.10 -15.20
N ASN A 157 16.41 -0.09 -14.63
CA ASN A 157 17.07 -1.26 -15.19
C ASN A 157 16.29 -1.88 -16.36
N MET A 158 15.02 -1.50 -16.54
CA MET A 158 14.13 -2.03 -17.58
C MET A 158 13.44 -0.91 -18.38
N PRO A 159 14.19 -0.07 -19.10
CA PRO A 159 13.62 1.04 -19.85
C PRO A 159 12.66 0.52 -20.95
N GLY A 160 11.62 1.29 -21.25
CA GLY A 160 10.61 0.93 -22.26
C GLY A 160 9.62 -0.16 -21.81
N THR A 161 9.54 -0.46 -20.50
CA THR A 161 8.61 -1.44 -19.94
C THR A 161 7.31 -0.76 -19.52
N ALA A 162 6.18 -1.40 -19.80
CA ALA A 162 4.89 -1.04 -19.23
C ALA A 162 4.70 -1.74 -17.88
N HIS A 163 4.52 -0.98 -16.81
CA HIS A 163 4.22 -1.49 -15.47
C HIS A 163 2.71 -1.41 -15.21
N LEU A 164 2.06 -2.55 -14.99
CA LEU A 164 0.64 -2.61 -14.69
C LEU A 164 0.43 -2.70 -13.18
N VAL A 165 -0.42 -1.83 -12.66
CA VAL A 165 -0.72 -1.74 -11.22
C VAL A 165 -2.23 -1.84 -11.01
N GLY A 166 -2.66 -2.71 -10.10
CA GLY A 166 -4.05 -2.95 -9.72
C GLY A 166 -4.63 -1.82 -8.88
N LEU A 167 -4.59 -0.59 -9.39
CA LEU A 167 -5.11 0.61 -8.73
C LEU A 167 -6.57 0.84 -9.13
N ARG A 168 -7.42 1.12 -8.12
CA ARG A 168 -8.79 1.59 -8.32
C ARG A 168 -8.96 2.99 -7.75
N ALA A 169 -9.44 3.93 -8.56
CA ALA A 169 -9.56 5.35 -8.19
C ALA A 169 -10.46 5.58 -6.97
N VAL A 170 -11.49 4.73 -6.80
CA VAL A 170 -12.46 4.83 -5.70
C VAL A 170 -11.91 4.46 -4.32
N GLU A 171 -10.72 3.87 -4.22
CA GLU A 171 -10.18 3.41 -2.93
C GLU A 171 -9.64 4.52 -2.04
N SER A 172 -9.12 5.58 -2.62
CA SER A 172 -8.62 6.73 -1.86
C SER A 172 -8.42 7.98 -2.72
N PRO A 173 -8.44 9.18 -2.10
CA PRO A 173 -8.13 10.43 -2.81
C PRO A 173 -6.76 10.44 -3.50
N ASN A 174 -5.75 9.77 -2.91
CA ASN A 174 -4.42 9.67 -3.52
C ASN A 174 -4.43 8.84 -4.79
N ARG A 175 -5.17 7.70 -4.79
CA ARG A 175 -5.32 6.86 -5.98
C ARG A 175 -6.14 7.57 -7.07
N PHE A 176 -7.16 8.32 -6.68
CA PHE A 176 -7.90 9.18 -7.62
C PHE A 176 -6.99 10.24 -8.25
N ARG A 177 -6.12 10.90 -7.46
CA ARG A 177 -5.16 11.89 -7.99
C ARG A 177 -4.14 11.26 -8.94
N ALA A 178 -3.70 10.04 -8.69
CA ALA A 178 -2.76 9.34 -9.57
C ALA A 178 -3.31 9.22 -10.99
N VAL A 179 -4.63 9.07 -11.14
CA VAL A 179 -5.31 8.95 -12.43
C VAL A 179 -5.67 10.34 -13.03
N THR A 180 -5.94 11.36 -12.19
CA THR A 180 -6.51 12.62 -12.67
C THR A 180 -5.54 13.80 -12.72
N ARG A 181 -4.40 13.74 -12.02
CA ARG A 181 -3.49 14.88 -11.86
C ARG A 181 -2.06 14.63 -12.33
N ASN A 182 -1.62 13.38 -12.37
CA ASN A 182 -0.27 13.06 -12.79
C ASN A 182 -0.18 13.06 -14.33
N PRO A 183 0.97 13.49 -14.89
CA PRO A 183 1.19 13.40 -16.33
C PRO A 183 1.05 11.97 -16.82
N GLY A 184 0.12 11.74 -17.74
CA GLY A 184 -0.08 10.46 -18.37
C GLY A 184 0.95 10.19 -19.48
N TYR A 185 1.13 8.93 -19.83
CA TYR A 185 1.85 8.53 -21.02
C TYR A 185 1.00 8.85 -22.25
N LYS A 186 1.50 9.70 -23.15
CA LYS A 186 0.75 10.13 -24.36
C LYS A 186 -0.69 10.61 -24.00
N ASP A 187 -0.83 11.36 -22.92
CA ASP A 187 -2.11 11.89 -22.42
C ASP A 187 -3.16 10.84 -22.02
N ILE A 188 -2.74 9.58 -21.84
CA ILE A 188 -3.60 8.51 -21.37
C ILE A 188 -3.87 8.70 -19.87
N MET A 189 -5.10 9.03 -19.50
CA MET A 189 -5.54 9.32 -18.13
C MET A 189 -5.26 8.16 -17.16
N TRP A 190 -5.42 6.91 -17.58
CA TRP A 190 -5.18 5.71 -16.76
C TRP A 190 -3.71 5.25 -16.79
N SER A 191 -2.79 6.22 -16.90
CA SER A 191 -1.35 5.97 -16.85
C SER A 191 -0.63 7.08 -16.08
N THR A 192 0.61 6.81 -15.66
CA THR A 192 1.51 7.78 -15.07
C THR A 192 2.92 7.57 -15.62
N LYS A 193 3.58 8.66 -16.00
CA LYS A 193 4.98 8.63 -16.40
C LYS A 193 5.84 9.01 -15.19
N ALA A 194 6.68 8.11 -14.73
CA ALA A 194 7.62 8.37 -13.65
C ALA A 194 8.79 9.24 -14.13
N PRO A 195 9.41 10.06 -13.24
CA PRO A 195 10.60 10.86 -13.58
C PRO A 195 11.78 10.03 -14.09
N CYS A 196 11.90 8.78 -13.64
CA CYS A 196 12.92 7.82 -14.09
C CYS A 196 12.66 7.26 -15.51
N GLY A 197 11.55 7.66 -16.15
CA GLY A 197 11.16 7.18 -17.48
C GLY A 197 10.28 5.93 -17.48
N GLY A 198 10.00 5.33 -16.33
CA GLY A 198 9.04 4.24 -16.18
C GLY A 198 7.61 4.70 -16.52
N VAL A 199 6.79 3.79 -17.04
CA VAL A 199 5.39 4.05 -17.37
C VAL A 199 4.51 3.05 -16.62
N SER A 200 3.69 3.58 -15.71
CA SER A 200 2.70 2.77 -14.97
C SER A 200 1.32 2.94 -15.59
N PHE A 201 0.59 1.82 -15.73
CA PHE A 201 -0.77 1.77 -16.25
C PHE A 201 -1.71 1.19 -15.21
N TYR A 202 -2.95 1.71 -15.19
CA TYR A 202 -4.00 1.36 -14.23
C TYR A 202 -5.26 0.82 -14.93
N PRO A 203 -5.21 -0.39 -15.53
CA PRO A 203 -6.32 -0.89 -16.35
C PRO A 203 -7.65 -1.03 -15.61
N LEU A 204 -7.60 -1.19 -14.26
CA LEU A 204 -8.75 -1.37 -13.38
C LEU A 204 -9.18 -0.07 -12.66
N TYR A 205 -8.73 1.11 -13.09
CA TYR A 205 -8.90 2.36 -12.35
C TYR A 205 -10.38 2.72 -12.08
N ASP A 206 -11.28 2.34 -12.96
CA ASP A 206 -12.72 2.63 -12.92
C ASP A 206 -13.55 1.50 -12.27
N TRP A 207 -12.93 0.39 -11.87
CA TRP A 207 -13.60 -0.72 -11.20
C TRP A 207 -13.99 -0.38 -9.76
N ASN A 208 -15.14 -0.90 -9.32
CA ASN A 208 -15.50 -0.94 -7.92
C ASN A 208 -15.15 -2.31 -7.29
N TYR A 209 -15.38 -2.49 -5.98
CA TYR A 209 -15.04 -3.74 -5.30
C TYR A 209 -15.93 -4.92 -5.74
N MET A 210 -17.17 -4.67 -6.18
CA MET A 210 -18.08 -5.71 -6.66
C MET A 210 -17.64 -6.25 -8.02
N ASP A 211 -17.10 -5.40 -8.90
CA ASP A 211 -16.56 -5.83 -10.20
C ASP A 211 -15.38 -6.79 -10.00
N ILE A 212 -14.51 -6.50 -9.01
CA ILE A 212 -13.40 -7.38 -8.64
C ILE A 212 -13.92 -8.76 -8.18
N TRP A 213 -14.88 -8.78 -7.25
CA TRP A 213 -15.42 -10.04 -6.72
C TRP A 213 -16.21 -10.83 -7.77
N LYS A 214 -16.98 -10.12 -8.60
CA LYS A 214 -17.67 -10.74 -9.72
C LYS A 214 -16.69 -11.42 -10.68
N TYR A 215 -15.61 -10.73 -11.06
CA TYR A 215 -14.60 -11.33 -11.94
C TYR A 215 -13.93 -12.55 -11.32
N ILE A 216 -13.57 -12.50 -10.04
CA ILE A 216 -12.99 -13.63 -9.29
C ILE A 216 -13.96 -14.84 -9.33
N GLY A 217 -15.25 -14.61 -9.03
CA GLY A 217 -16.26 -15.66 -9.02
C GLY A 217 -16.53 -16.23 -10.40
N ASP A 218 -16.74 -15.39 -11.42
CA ASP A 218 -17.03 -15.81 -12.79
C ASP A 218 -15.89 -16.65 -13.41
N ASN A 219 -14.64 -16.42 -12.99
CA ASN A 219 -13.45 -17.12 -13.51
C ASN A 219 -12.89 -18.18 -12.56
N ASN A 220 -13.54 -18.42 -11.42
CA ASN A 220 -13.11 -19.37 -10.38
C ASN A 220 -11.65 -19.20 -9.97
N ILE A 221 -11.23 -17.95 -9.73
CA ILE A 221 -9.83 -17.60 -9.40
C ILE A 221 -9.63 -17.74 -7.89
N ARG A 222 -8.56 -18.43 -7.49
CA ARG A 222 -8.11 -18.42 -6.09
C ARG A 222 -7.75 -17.00 -5.67
N TYR A 223 -8.16 -16.62 -4.47
CA TYR A 223 -7.86 -15.35 -3.83
C TYR A 223 -7.31 -15.55 -2.43
N HIS A 224 -6.79 -14.49 -1.82
CA HIS A 224 -6.18 -14.53 -0.50
C HIS A 224 -7.22 -14.89 0.58
N ARG A 225 -7.01 -15.99 1.30
CA ARG A 225 -7.96 -16.56 2.29
C ARG A 225 -8.32 -15.63 3.46
N TYR A 226 -7.56 -14.54 3.68
CA TYR A 226 -7.90 -13.53 4.66
C TYR A 226 -9.23 -12.81 4.35
N TYR A 227 -9.66 -12.80 3.10
CA TYR A 227 -10.97 -12.23 2.73
C TYR A 227 -12.12 -13.06 3.26
N ASP A 228 -12.02 -14.40 3.28
CA ASP A 228 -13.03 -15.29 3.87
C ASP A 228 -13.10 -15.06 5.38
N PHE A 229 -11.94 -14.95 6.03
CA PHE A 229 -11.89 -14.64 7.45
C PHE A 229 -12.54 -13.28 7.75
N CYS A 230 -12.30 -12.25 6.94
CA CYS A 230 -12.96 -10.95 7.09
C CYS A 230 -14.48 -11.07 6.92
N ALA A 231 -14.96 -11.88 5.96
CA ALA A 231 -16.38 -12.11 5.74
C ALA A 231 -17.03 -12.79 6.96
N LEU A 232 -16.39 -13.82 7.51
CA LEU A 232 -16.84 -14.50 8.74
C LEU A 232 -16.91 -13.57 9.95
N LYS A 233 -16.03 -12.55 10.00
CA LYS A 233 -16.04 -11.49 11.03
C LYS A 233 -17.04 -10.36 10.74
N GLY A 234 -17.84 -10.46 9.67
CA GLY A 234 -18.83 -9.45 9.30
C GLY A 234 -18.24 -8.16 8.76
N VAL A 235 -16.98 -8.17 8.26
CA VAL A 235 -16.36 -7.00 7.63
C VAL A 235 -17.02 -6.76 6.28
N HIS A 236 -17.48 -5.53 6.03
CA HIS A 236 -18.08 -5.19 4.75
C HIS A 236 -17.06 -5.33 3.60
N PRO A 237 -17.41 -5.93 2.45
CA PRO A 237 -16.47 -6.21 1.35
C PRO A 237 -15.67 -5.00 0.85
N ALA A 238 -16.26 -3.80 0.87
CA ALA A 238 -15.55 -2.56 0.51
C ALA A 238 -14.40 -2.19 1.48
N GLN A 239 -14.42 -2.73 2.71
CA GLN A 239 -13.43 -2.45 3.75
C GLN A 239 -12.37 -3.56 3.87
N MET A 240 -12.57 -4.69 3.18
CA MET A 240 -11.65 -5.82 3.23
C MET A 240 -10.38 -5.49 2.46
N ARG A 241 -9.23 -5.55 3.15
CA ARG A 241 -7.90 -5.29 2.58
C ARG A 241 -6.88 -6.25 3.13
N VAL A 242 -5.97 -6.68 2.28
CA VAL A 242 -4.70 -7.30 2.66
C VAL A 242 -3.64 -6.20 2.61
N SER A 243 -2.94 -5.99 3.71
CA SER A 243 -1.86 -4.99 3.84
C SER A 243 -0.67 -5.59 4.55
N SER A 244 0.51 -4.99 4.39
CA SER A 244 1.68 -5.33 5.19
C SER A 244 1.35 -5.27 6.69
N LEU A 245 1.91 -6.18 7.47
CA LEU A 245 1.70 -6.26 8.93
C LEU A 245 2.39 -5.12 9.70
N THR A 246 3.21 -4.32 9.04
CA THR A 246 3.88 -3.15 9.63
C THR A 246 3.20 -1.82 9.29
N HIS A 247 2.22 -1.85 8.36
CA HIS A 247 1.52 -0.64 7.93
C HIS A 247 0.50 -0.16 8.97
N GLU A 248 0.22 1.14 9.02
CA GLU A 248 -0.78 1.73 9.95
C GLU A 248 -2.17 1.08 9.88
N LYS A 249 -2.56 0.58 8.72
CA LYS A 249 -3.85 -0.10 8.52
C LYS A 249 -3.86 -1.53 9.07
N ALA A 250 -2.70 -2.06 9.45
CA ALA A 250 -2.55 -3.42 9.96
C ALA A 250 -3.04 -3.60 11.40
N TYR A 251 -3.26 -2.55 12.17
CA TYR A 251 -3.69 -2.68 13.57
C TYR A 251 -4.90 -3.59 13.77
N ARG A 252 -5.92 -3.45 12.93
CA ARG A 252 -7.10 -4.32 13.00
C ARG A 252 -6.78 -5.76 12.61
N SER A 253 -5.94 -5.92 11.62
CA SER A 253 -5.47 -7.21 11.12
C SER A 253 -4.61 -7.90 12.16
N ILE A 254 -3.72 -7.19 12.84
CA ILE A 254 -2.87 -7.72 13.92
C ILE A 254 -3.74 -8.20 15.09
N ALA A 255 -4.81 -7.49 15.44
CA ALA A 255 -5.70 -7.90 16.52
C ALA A 255 -6.38 -9.25 16.25
N SER A 256 -6.64 -9.56 15.00
CA SER A 256 -7.27 -10.80 14.55
C SER A 256 -6.29 -11.87 14.07
N LEU A 257 -5.00 -11.51 13.94
CA LEU A 257 -3.97 -12.42 13.42
C LEU A 257 -3.81 -13.71 14.25
N PRO A 258 -3.91 -13.70 15.61
CA PRO A 258 -3.88 -14.94 16.39
C PRO A 258 -4.96 -15.95 16.04
N GLU A 259 -6.12 -15.47 15.56
CA GLU A 259 -7.22 -16.34 15.14
C GLU A 259 -7.06 -16.81 13.68
N PHE A 260 -6.46 -15.98 12.84
CA PHE A 260 -6.32 -16.24 11.42
C PHE A 260 -5.06 -17.07 11.10
N GLU A 261 -3.91 -16.64 11.60
CA GLU A 261 -2.60 -17.28 11.41
C GLU A 261 -1.79 -17.23 12.70
N PRO A 262 -2.05 -18.12 13.68
CA PRO A 262 -1.37 -18.09 14.98
C PRO A 262 0.17 -18.22 14.86
N GLU A 263 0.66 -19.06 13.96
CA GLU A 263 2.11 -19.22 13.76
C GLU A 263 2.75 -17.92 13.18
N THR A 264 2.06 -17.25 12.27
CA THR A 264 2.51 -15.96 11.73
C THR A 264 2.52 -14.90 12.84
N TYR A 265 1.53 -14.91 13.73
CA TYR A 265 1.49 -14.02 14.89
C TYR A 265 2.67 -14.26 15.85
N GLU A 266 3.00 -15.50 16.18
CA GLU A 266 4.14 -15.82 17.04
C GLU A 266 5.47 -15.36 16.43
N LYS A 267 5.65 -15.56 15.11
CA LYS A 267 6.84 -15.05 14.39
C LYS A 267 6.89 -13.52 14.43
N LEU A 268 5.74 -12.86 14.20
CA LEU A 268 5.63 -11.41 14.24
C LEU A 268 6.02 -10.83 15.60
N LEU A 269 5.57 -11.44 16.70
CA LEU A 269 5.95 -11.04 18.06
C LEU A 269 7.47 -11.08 18.29
N LYS A 270 8.15 -12.08 17.74
CA LYS A 270 9.61 -12.23 17.84
C LYS A 270 10.37 -11.25 16.93
N ARG A 271 9.79 -10.94 15.77
CA ARG A 271 10.43 -10.13 14.71
C ARG A 271 10.27 -8.64 14.93
N ILE A 272 9.10 -8.19 15.36
CA ILE A 272 8.70 -6.77 15.45
C ILE A 272 8.35 -6.39 16.88
N LYS A 273 9.09 -5.45 17.43
CA LYS A 273 8.77 -4.85 18.74
C LYS A 273 7.48 -4.02 18.63
N GLY A 274 6.66 -4.05 19.67
CA GLY A 274 5.43 -3.26 19.74
C GLY A 274 4.16 -3.97 19.29
N VAL A 275 4.24 -5.16 18.71
CA VAL A 275 3.07 -5.92 18.22
C VAL A 275 2.05 -6.20 19.32
N SER A 276 2.47 -6.60 20.52
CA SER A 276 1.55 -6.83 21.66
C SER A 276 0.81 -5.57 22.04
N PHE A 277 1.49 -4.43 22.09
CA PHE A 277 0.88 -3.13 22.36
C PHE A 277 -0.10 -2.74 21.24
N ALA A 278 0.26 -2.94 19.98
CA ALA A 278 -0.61 -2.68 18.85
C ALA A 278 -1.87 -3.57 18.88
N GLN A 279 -1.76 -4.84 19.28
CA GLN A 279 -2.88 -5.76 19.43
C GLN A 279 -3.86 -5.31 20.52
N GLU A 280 -3.36 -4.93 21.69
CA GLU A 280 -4.18 -4.45 22.79
C GLU A 280 -4.89 -3.15 22.44
N THR A 281 -4.17 -2.22 21.81
CA THR A 281 -4.71 -0.91 21.44
C THR A 281 -5.67 -0.99 20.25
N ALA A 282 -5.50 -1.95 19.33
CA ALA A 282 -6.43 -2.18 18.24
C ALA A 282 -7.84 -2.56 18.72
N LYS A 283 -7.96 -3.21 19.86
CA LYS A 283 -9.25 -3.49 20.53
C LYS A 283 -9.89 -2.21 21.09
N ASN A 284 -9.09 -1.18 21.35
CA ASN A 284 -9.55 0.10 21.86
C ASN A 284 -9.85 1.09 20.73
N LYS A 285 -11.04 1.00 20.16
CA LYS A 285 -11.50 1.88 19.05
C LYS A 285 -11.32 3.38 19.32
N LYS A 286 -11.21 3.79 20.59
CA LYS A 286 -11.12 5.20 20.99
C LYS A 286 -9.72 5.78 20.81
N MET A 287 -8.67 4.98 20.91
CA MET A 287 -7.29 5.46 20.89
C MET A 287 -6.84 5.97 19.51
N PHE A 288 -7.17 5.26 18.43
CA PHE A 288 -6.75 5.62 17.08
C PHE A 288 -7.69 6.58 16.35
N LEU A 289 -8.94 6.68 16.78
CA LEU A 289 -9.88 7.63 16.20
C LEU A 289 -9.66 9.04 16.71
N ALA A 290 -8.83 9.23 17.77
CA ALA A 290 -8.57 10.51 18.42
C ALA A 290 -9.89 11.31 18.61
N GLN A 291 -10.96 10.61 19.06
CA GLN A 291 -12.28 11.22 19.21
C GLN A 291 -12.37 12.07 20.49
N LYS A 292 -11.58 11.70 21.50
CA LYS A 292 -11.52 12.43 22.76
C LYS A 292 -10.09 12.79 23.08
N LEU A 293 -9.90 13.99 23.56
CA LEU A 293 -8.63 14.45 24.07
C LEU A 293 -8.20 13.54 25.25
N PRO A 294 -6.93 13.08 25.31
CA PRO A 294 -6.42 12.32 26.43
C PRO A 294 -6.52 13.08 27.74
N LYS A 295 -6.76 12.35 28.84
CA LYS A 295 -6.80 12.93 30.16
C LYS A 295 -5.48 13.63 30.50
N GLY A 296 -5.55 14.79 31.12
CA GLY A 296 -4.37 15.59 31.50
C GLY A 296 -4.00 16.67 30.48
N HIS A 297 -4.73 16.79 29.38
CA HIS A 297 -4.54 17.86 28.40
C HIS A 297 -5.82 18.66 28.21
N SER A 298 -5.68 19.97 28.00
CA SER A 298 -6.81 20.90 27.83
C SER A 298 -7.20 21.11 26.37
N SER A 299 -6.29 20.82 25.43
CA SER A 299 -6.48 21.03 23.98
C SER A 299 -5.65 20.05 23.15
N TRP A 300 -6.06 19.84 21.88
CA TRP A 300 -5.29 19.04 20.92
C TRP A 300 -3.94 19.67 20.58
N ARG A 301 -3.84 21.00 20.62
CA ARG A 301 -2.58 21.72 20.44
C ARG A 301 -1.61 21.42 21.56
N GLU A 302 -2.07 21.49 22.80
CA GLU A 302 -1.26 21.13 23.98
C GLU A 302 -0.79 19.66 23.90
N TYR A 303 -1.68 18.74 23.54
CA TYR A 303 -1.32 17.32 23.39
C TYR A 303 -0.34 17.08 22.23
N ARG A 304 -0.50 17.76 21.10
CA ARG A 304 0.46 17.74 19.99
C ARG A 304 1.84 18.20 20.48
N ASP A 305 1.91 19.30 21.18
CA ASP A 305 3.16 19.88 21.66
C ASP A 305 3.86 18.97 22.68
N PHE A 306 3.07 18.34 23.55
CA PHE A 306 3.54 17.28 24.44
C PHE A 306 4.12 16.10 23.65
N LEU A 307 3.42 15.60 22.63
CA LEU A 307 3.90 14.50 21.78
C LEU A 307 5.20 14.86 21.05
N LEU A 308 5.30 16.07 20.51
CA LEU A 308 6.52 16.56 19.87
C LEU A 308 7.69 16.62 20.84
N LYS A 309 7.46 17.15 22.06
CA LYS A 309 8.49 17.25 23.10
C LYS A 309 8.98 15.87 23.58
N THR A 310 8.06 14.93 23.74
CA THR A 310 8.34 13.58 24.25
C THR A 310 8.54 12.53 23.18
N TYR A 311 8.57 12.93 21.89
CA TYR A 311 8.71 11.99 20.78
C TYR A 311 9.96 11.12 20.95
N PRO A 312 9.81 9.78 20.91
CA PRO A 312 10.90 8.87 21.28
C PRO A 312 12.06 8.88 20.27
N ASP A 313 11.73 8.96 18.97
CA ASP A 313 12.74 8.94 17.89
C ASP A 313 13.13 10.39 17.52
N LYS A 314 14.25 10.87 18.11
CA LYS A 314 14.73 12.23 17.89
C LYS A 314 15.25 12.46 16.47
N ASP A 315 15.69 11.42 15.77
CA ASP A 315 16.20 11.51 14.41
C ASP A 315 15.04 11.68 13.40
N LYS A 316 13.87 11.15 13.71
CA LYS A 316 12.67 11.29 12.88
C LYS A 316 11.80 12.50 13.22
N LEU A 317 11.94 13.07 14.41
CA LEU A 317 11.18 14.23 14.85
C LEU A 317 11.21 15.41 13.86
N PRO A 318 12.35 15.77 13.23
CA PRO A 318 12.41 16.86 12.26
C PRO A 318 11.47 16.72 11.07
N ILE A 319 11.07 15.50 10.71
CA ILE A 319 10.11 15.22 9.62
C ILE A 319 8.75 15.86 9.96
N PHE A 320 8.27 15.62 11.18
CA PHE A 320 6.99 16.17 11.64
C PHE A 320 7.06 17.68 11.85
N ILE A 321 8.14 18.19 12.48
CA ILE A 321 8.33 19.62 12.70
C ILE A 321 8.29 20.38 11.38
N ARG A 322 9.04 19.91 10.36
CA ARG A 322 9.05 20.51 9.02
C ARG A 322 7.68 20.49 8.35
N ARG A 323 6.97 19.38 8.48
CA ARG A 323 5.63 19.19 7.89
C ARG A 323 4.61 20.11 8.55
N PHE A 324 4.61 20.17 9.88
CA PHE A 324 3.59 20.92 10.65
C PHE A 324 3.79 22.44 10.58
N ARG A 325 5.00 22.92 10.32
CA ARG A 325 5.30 24.35 10.24
C ARG A 325 4.43 25.10 9.22
N HIS A 326 3.93 24.41 8.20
CA HIS A 326 3.10 25.00 7.14
C HIS A 326 1.60 24.77 7.35
N HIS A 327 1.22 24.17 8.48
CA HIS A 327 -0.18 23.92 8.79
C HIS A 327 -0.75 25.02 9.67
N LEU A 328 -2.08 25.22 9.57
CA LEU A 328 -2.83 26.11 10.47
C LEU A 328 -2.72 25.60 11.91
N ASP A 329 -2.56 26.51 12.87
CA ASP A 329 -2.51 26.18 14.29
C ASP A 329 -3.89 26.25 14.93
N ASN A 330 -4.74 25.26 14.64
CA ASN A 330 -6.06 25.11 15.23
C ASN A 330 -6.31 23.69 15.75
N GLU A 331 -7.35 23.49 16.53
CA GLU A 331 -7.69 22.23 17.19
C GLU A 331 -7.95 21.08 16.19
N PHE A 332 -8.60 21.38 15.06
CA PHE A 332 -8.92 20.39 14.04
C PHE A 332 -7.65 19.86 13.35
N VAL A 333 -6.73 20.74 13.05
CA VAL A 333 -5.43 20.40 12.45
C VAL A 333 -4.54 19.69 13.46
N ALA A 334 -4.43 20.23 14.70
CA ALA A 334 -3.63 19.65 15.77
C ALA A 334 -4.03 18.20 16.09
N ARG A 335 -5.34 17.91 16.12
CA ARG A 335 -5.86 16.56 16.31
C ARG A 335 -5.35 15.58 15.25
N GLN A 336 -5.29 15.99 13.99
CA GLN A 336 -4.78 15.17 12.88
C GLN A 336 -3.25 15.01 12.97
N GLN A 337 -2.54 16.06 13.40
CA GLN A 337 -1.10 16.01 13.67
C GLN A 337 -0.76 15.04 14.81
N CYS A 338 -1.54 15.03 15.90
CA CYS A 338 -1.41 14.04 16.96
C CYS A 338 -1.54 12.60 16.42
N ARG A 339 -2.49 12.38 15.51
CA ARG A 339 -2.66 11.07 14.87
C ARG A 339 -1.42 10.66 14.07
N GLN A 340 -0.82 11.58 13.31
CA GLN A 340 0.41 11.28 12.56
C GLN A 340 1.57 10.94 13.51
N LEU A 341 1.73 11.67 14.60
CA LEU A 341 2.78 11.42 15.61
C LEU A 341 2.61 10.05 16.28
N VAL A 342 1.40 9.73 16.74
CA VAL A 342 1.12 8.45 17.42
C VAL A 342 1.29 7.25 16.48
N LEU A 343 1.02 7.41 15.20
CA LEU A 343 1.13 6.34 14.21
C LEU A 343 2.48 6.32 13.46
N ASN A 344 3.44 7.16 13.84
CA ASN A 344 4.74 7.28 13.17
C ASN A 344 4.60 7.48 11.64
N ASP A 345 3.65 8.31 11.22
CA ASP A 345 3.34 8.55 9.81
C ASP A 345 4.41 9.42 9.13
N TYR A 346 5.58 8.83 8.90
CA TYR A 346 6.72 9.52 8.28
C TYR A 346 6.46 9.83 6.80
N GLU A 347 5.73 8.98 6.11
CA GLU A 347 5.48 9.08 4.66
C GLU A 347 4.26 9.96 4.31
N ASN A 348 3.57 10.50 5.33
CA ASN A 348 2.36 11.31 5.14
C ASN A 348 1.20 10.54 4.48
N ASP A 349 1.04 9.28 4.82
CA ASP A 349 -0.07 8.42 4.35
C ASP A 349 -1.43 8.90 4.86
N LEU A 350 -1.41 9.64 5.98
CA LEU A 350 -2.58 10.28 6.61
C LEU A 350 -2.48 11.82 6.51
N PRO A 351 -2.59 12.39 5.31
CA PRO A 351 -2.38 13.82 5.13
C PRO A 351 -3.35 14.63 5.98
N VAL A 352 -2.81 15.64 6.66
CA VAL A 352 -3.60 16.58 7.44
C VAL A 352 -4.43 17.47 6.51
N LYS A 353 -5.72 17.56 6.77
CA LYS A 353 -6.59 18.56 6.12
C LYS A 353 -6.27 19.92 6.74
N ASN A 354 -5.49 20.72 6.06
CA ASN A 354 -5.04 22.02 6.52
C ASN A 354 -6.13 23.09 6.28
N THR A 355 -7.19 23.02 7.04
CA THR A 355 -8.35 23.94 6.96
C THR A 355 -8.85 24.24 8.37
N GLU A 356 -9.76 25.22 8.48
CA GLU A 356 -10.56 25.37 9.68
C GLU A 356 -11.48 24.16 9.91
N ASP A 357 -11.97 23.99 11.14
CA ASP A 357 -12.90 22.92 11.47
C ASP A 357 -14.15 23.01 10.57
N PRO A 358 -14.48 21.95 9.82
CA PRO A 358 -15.65 21.93 8.96
C PRO A 358 -16.98 22.19 9.67
N ILE A 359 -17.04 21.90 10.99
CA ILE A 359 -18.21 22.18 11.82
C ILE A 359 -18.31 23.69 12.06
N ILE A 360 -17.20 24.35 12.38
CA ILE A 360 -17.16 25.80 12.58
C ILE A 360 -17.50 26.52 11.27
N GLN A 361 -16.97 26.06 10.15
CA GLN A 361 -17.30 26.62 8.83
C GLN A 361 -18.79 26.51 8.52
N LYS A 362 -19.43 25.38 8.84
CA LYS A 362 -20.89 25.24 8.68
C LYS A 362 -21.68 26.16 9.62
N ILE A 363 -21.26 26.29 10.87
CA ILE A 363 -21.92 27.19 11.83
C ILE A 363 -21.81 28.63 11.35
N ASN A 364 -20.65 29.07 10.91
CA ASN A 364 -20.44 30.41 10.40
C ASN A 364 -21.28 30.67 9.14
N PHE A 365 -21.28 29.72 8.18
CA PHE A 365 -22.15 29.80 6.99
C PHE A 365 -23.63 30.01 7.36
N TRP A 366 -24.16 29.20 8.30
CA TRP A 366 -25.56 29.37 8.72
C TRP A 366 -25.83 30.66 9.49
N ARG A 367 -24.84 31.16 10.24
CA ARG A 367 -24.94 32.47 10.93
C ARG A 367 -24.98 33.64 9.95
N ASP A 368 -24.25 33.52 8.83
CA ASP A 368 -24.21 34.56 7.80
C ASP A 368 -25.45 34.53 6.86
N VAL A 369 -26.19 33.42 6.84
CA VAL A 369 -27.38 33.19 6.03
C VAL A 369 -28.66 33.52 6.81
N LEU A 370 -28.64 33.42 8.14
CA LEU A 370 -29.77 33.76 9.03
C LEU A 370 -29.68 35.20 9.53
#